data_3f8ef23c8548d9ad8c5d69be1b0074b4
#
_entry.id   3f8ef23c8548d9ad8c5d69be1b0074b4
#
_cell.length_a   1.000
_cell.length_b   1.000
_cell.length_c   1.000
_cell.angle_alpha   90.00
_cell.angle_beta   90.00
_cell.angle_gamma   90.00
#
_symmetry.space_group_name_H-M   'P 1'
#
loop_
_entity.id
_entity.type
_entity.pdbx_description
1 polymer ?
#
loop_
_entity_poly.entity_id
_entity_poly.type
_entity_poly.pdbx_seq_one_letter_code
_entity_poly.pdbx_strand_id
1 'polypeptide(L)'
;TLGGDDGVAVAYILAIMDSPEIAHPRLEAVITVDEEIGMLGAAALDCTPLSSRIMLNLDSEDEGYLLVSCAGGATADVQIPVKWENTNEKASAYKLSVAHACGGHSGVEINKQSANASKVLGRVLNALANDFDMKLSTLSGGLKDNAIPTDAEAVVIFSDTDMSDINTPGHADIPANSAHASLQDLISKWNQIIRHEYTHTDPDICITLEPVDLPAATMTDTSTHTVIDVLMTYPNGVRKMSKDIAGLVQTSLNLGILSTIKPDDQSTNGMVSFKSSVRSSIGSEKDALLNSLKSLATLAGGTLTVTGDYPAWEYREDSPLRDLMVKIFKQQYGKEPVIQALHAGVECGIFASKLPGLDCVSFGPDMDDIHTTNESMNVESVRRTWKYTLKILKELK
;
A
#
# COMPACT_ATOMS: atom_id res chain seq x y z
N THR A 1 -23.52 6.85 8.66
CA THR A 1 -23.68 6.42 7.28
C THR A 1 -25.11 6.05 6.98
N LEU A 2 -25.51 6.01 5.72
CA LEU A 2 -26.83 5.50 5.28
C LEU A 2 -26.88 3.98 5.47
N GLY A 3 -25.77 3.27 5.26
CA GLY A 3 -25.68 1.82 5.26
C GLY A 3 -26.22 1.20 3.96
N GLY A 4 -26.16 1.94 2.85
CA GLY A 4 -26.46 1.45 1.52
C GLY A 4 -25.43 0.42 1.07
N ASP A 5 -24.21 0.65 1.45
CA ASP A 5 -23.06 -0.25 1.38
C ASP A 5 -22.99 -1.11 2.66
N ASP A 6 -23.32 -2.43 2.61
CA ASP A 6 -24.02 -3.14 1.51
C ASP A 6 -25.48 -3.57 1.92
N GLY A 7 -26.20 -2.68 2.60
CA GLY A 7 -27.60 -2.90 2.99
C GLY A 7 -28.54 -3.14 1.80
N VAL A 8 -28.17 -2.64 0.60
CA VAL A 8 -28.95 -2.86 -0.62
C VAL A 8 -28.94 -4.33 -1.03
N ALA A 9 -27.84 -5.04 -0.89
CA ALA A 9 -27.77 -6.49 -1.15
C ALA A 9 -28.62 -7.28 -0.18
N VAL A 10 -28.58 -6.93 1.11
CA VAL A 10 -29.43 -7.54 2.13
C VAL A 10 -30.92 -7.35 1.78
N ALA A 11 -31.32 -6.15 1.37
CA ALA A 11 -32.68 -5.86 0.93
C ALA A 11 -33.09 -6.69 -0.30
N TYR A 12 -32.21 -6.85 -1.29
CA TYR A 12 -32.48 -7.69 -2.45
C TYR A 12 -32.63 -9.15 -2.09
N ILE A 13 -31.74 -9.69 -1.25
CA ILE A 13 -31.82 -11.07 -0.76
C ILE A 13 -33.18 -11.32 -0.08
N LEU A 14 -33.57 -10.44 0.85
CA LEU A 14 -34.83 -10.58 1.56
C LEU A 14 -36.06 -10.50 0.61
N ALA A 15 -36.04 -9.57 -0.34
CA ALA A 15 -37.13 -9.44 -1.32
C ALA A 15 -37.23 -10.65 -2.24
N ILE A 16 -36.12 -11.26 -2.65
CA ILE A 16 -36.13 -12.50 -3.47
C ILE A 16 -36.69 -13.67 -2.66
N MET A 17 -36.29 -13.81 -1.39
CA MET A 17 -36.73 -14.90 -0.52
C MET A 17 -38.23 -14.81 -0.18
N ASP A 18 -38.79 -13.59 -0.11
CA ASP A 18 -40.22 -13.36 0.20
C ASP A 18 -41.13 -13.42 -1.04
N SER A 19 -40.58 -13.55 -2.23
CA SER A 19 -41.34 -13.46 -3.50
C SER A 19 -41.28 -14.75 -4.31
N PRO A 20 -42.23 -15.68 -4.10
CA PRO A 20 -42.21 -16.99 -4.76
C PRO A 20 -42.40 -16.94 -6.28
N GLU A 21 -42.86 -15.81 -6.84
CA GLU A 21 -43.01 -15.59 -8.27
C GLU A 21 -41.71 -15.26 -9.00
N ILE A 22 -40.64 -14.89 -8.28
CA ILE A 22 -39.34 -14.59 -8.88
C ILE A 22 -38.69 -15.89 -9.38
N ALA A 23 -38.38 -15.91 -10.67
CA ALA A 23 -37.70 -17.05 -11.28
C ALA A 23 -36.20 -17.03 -10.92
N HIS A 24 -35.75 -18.07 -10.25
CA HIS A 24 -34.33 -18.23 -9.82
C HIS A 24 -33.93 -19.71 -9.74
N PRO A 25 -32.65 -20.07 -9.81
CA PRO A 25 -32.17 -21.41 -9.44
C PRO A 25 -32.25 -21.63 -7.91
N ARG A 26 -31.75 -22.74 -7.40
CA ARG A 26 -31.51 -22.86 -5.94
C ARG A 26 -30.52 -21.76 -5.51
N LEU A 27 -30.90 -20.98 -4.49
CA LEU A 27 -30.09 -19.89 -3.93
C LEU A 27 -29.56 -20.27 -2.55
N GLU A 28 -28.37 -19.78 -2.27
CA GLU A 28 -27.74 -19.77 -0.96
C GLU A 28 -27.40 -18.31 -0.66
N ALA A 29 -28.12 -17.72 0.30
CA ALA A 29 -27.85 -16.34 0.75
C ALA A 29 -26.74 -16.36 1.80
N VAL A 30 -25.68 -15.62 1.56
CA VAL A 30 -24.56 -15.47 2.49
C VAL A 30 -24.50 -14.01 2.92
N ILE A 31 -24.64 -13.76 4.21
CA ILE A 31 -24.57 -12.44 4.83
C ILE A 31 -23.47 -12.52 5.88
N THR A 32 -22.43 -11.72 5.70
CA THR A 32 -21.26 -11.67 6.60
C THR A 32 -21.35 -10.50 7.57
N VAL A 33 -20.44 -10.46 8.52
CA VAL A 33 -20.26 -9.36 9.48
C VAL A 33 -18.83 -8.86 9.39
N ASP A 34 -18.61 -7.62 9.84
CA ASP A 34 -17.26 -7.04 9.95
C ASP A 34 -16.49 -7.00 8.61
N GLU A 35 -17.19 -6.75 7.49
CA GLU A 35 -16.55 -6.57 6.18
C GLU A 35 -15.60 -5.37 6.25
N GLU A 36 -16.08 -4.20 6.67
CA GLU A 36 -15.44 -2.89 6.71
C GLU A 36 -14.17 -2.81 7.57
N ILE A 37 -14.00 -3.72 8.49
CA ILE A 37 -12.83 -3.78 9.37
C ILE A 37 -11.86 -4.91 9.03
N GLY A 38 -11.96 -5.44 7.80
CA GLY A 38 -11.03 -6.43 7.25
C GLY A 38 -11.64 -7.77 6.90
N MET A 39 -12.93 -7.81 6.51
CA MET A 39 -13.63 -9.01 5.99
C MET A 39 -13.60 -10.18 6.98
N LEU A 40 -13.68 -9.89 8.28
CA LEU A 40 -13.48 -10.89 9.35
C LEU A 40 -14.53 -11.98 9.33
N GLY A 41 -15.79 -11.64 9.03
CA GLY A 41 -16.89 -12.57 8.92
C GLY A 41 -16.69 -13.57 7.78
N ALA A 42 -16.35 -13.11 6.59
CA ALA A 42 -16.04 -13.98 5.44
C ALA A 42 -14.82 -14.87 5.73
N ALA A 43 -13.79 -14.30 6.37
CA ALA A 43 -12.59 -15.06 6.76
C ALA A 43 -12.91 -16.20 7.75
N ALA A 44 -13.81 -15.96 8.72
CA ALA A 44 -14.21 -16.94 9.72
C ALA A 44 -15.26 -17.95 9.25
N LEU A 45 -16.02 -17.63 8.17
CA LEU A 45 -17.13 -18.44 7.72
C LEU A 45 -16.68 -19.84 7.28
N ASP A 46 -17.35 -20.88 7.78
CA ASP A 46 -17.26 -22.24 7.24
C ASP A 46 -18.07 -22.34 5.94
N CYS A 47 -17.39 -22.40 4.81
CA CYS A 47 -18.02 -22.55 3.49
C CYS A 47 -18.34 -24.00 3.11
N THR A 48 -18.07 -24.99 3.97
CA THR A 48 -18.33 -26.43 3.70
C THR A 48 -19.79 -26.71 3.34
N PRO A 49 -20.81 -26.06 3.97
CA PRO A 49 -22.20 -26.27 3.61
C PRO A 49 -22.62 -25.68 2.25
N LEU A 50 -21.83 -24.78 1.67
CA LEU A 50 -22.15 -24.11 0.41
C LEU A 50 -21.85 -25.02 -0.78
N SER A 51 -22.88 -25.28 -1.58
CA SER A 51 -22.79 -26.13 -2.78
C SER A 51 -22.65 -25.30 -4.07
N SER A 52 -23.05 -24.04 -4.05
CA SER A 52 -22.99 -23.14 -5.20
C SER A 52 -21.54 -22.85 -5.64
N ARG A 53 -21.38 -22.70 -6.96
CA ARG A 53 -20.10 -22.30 -7.58
C ARG A 53 -20.28 -21.09 -8.52
N ILE A 54 -21.42 -20.41 -8.40
CA ILE A 54 -21.73 -19.13 -9.04
C ILE A 54 -22.06 -18.17 -7.91
N MET A 55 -21.40 -17.02 -7.87
CA MET A 55 -21.60 -15.99 -6.85
C MET A 55 -21.89 -14.64 -7.49
N LEU A 56 -22.99 -14.05 -7.11
CA LEU A 56 -23.34 -12.66 -7.36
C LEU A 56 -23.04 -11.88 -6.08
N ASN A 57 -22.03 -11.04 -6.11
CA ASN A 57 -21.70 -10.13 -5.03
C ASN A 57 -22.23 -8.74 -5.39
N LEU A 58 -22.91 -8.07 -4.47
CA LEU A 58 -23.53 -6.76 -4.72
C LEU A 58 -22.82 -5.61 -3.97
N ASP A 59 -21.55 -5.77 -3.77
CA ASP A 59 -20.65 -4.92 -3.00
C ASP A 59 -19.78 -4.06 -3.95
N SER A 60 -20.44 -3.35 -4.86
CA SER A 60 -19.83 -2.37 -5.77
C SER A 60 -20.74 -1.16 -5.92
N GLU A 61 -20.13 0.02 -6.07
CA GLU A 61 -20.81 1.32 -5.93
C GLU A 61 -21.07 2.03 -7.27
N ASP A 62 -20.68 1.43 -8.39
CA ASP A 62 -20.81 2.02 -9.72
C ASP A 62 -21.71 1.18 -10.64
N GLU A 63 -22.86 1.71 -11.04
CA GLU A 63 -23.73 1.06 -12.03
C GLU A 63 -23.05 1.01 -13.40
N GLY A 64 -22.93 -0.18 -13.94
CA GLY A 64 -22.32 -0.38 -15.25
C GLY A 64 -20.90 -0.90 -15.22
N TYR A 65 -20.39 -1.15 -14.04
CA TYR A 65 -19.12 -1.84 -13.83
C TYR A 65 -19.35 -3.26 -13.33
N LEU A 66 -18.54 -4.20 -13.82
CA LEU A 66 -18.48 -5.57 -13.34
C LEU A 66 -17.07 -5.81 -12.82
N LEU A 67 -16.95 -5.92 -11.50
CA LEU A 67 -15.69 -6.24 -10.85
C LEU A 67 -15.45 -7.75 -10.95
N VAL A 68 -14.31 -8.15 -11.47
CA VAL A 68 -13.99 -9.56 -11.81
C VAL A 68 -12.65 -10.04 -11.23
N SER A 69 -11.97 -9.20 -10.49
CA SER A 69 -10.68 -9.50 -9.85
C SER A 69 -10.38 -8.47 -8.77
N CYS A 70 -9.71 -8.89 -7.70
CA CYS A 70 -9.17 -7.96 -6.71
C CYS A 70 -7.81 -8.42 -6.18
N ALA A 71 -7.04 -7.48 -5.64
CA ALA A 71 -5.79 -7.83 -5.01
C ALA A 71 -6.00 -8.49 -3.65
N GLY A 72 -5.26 -9.55 -3.36
CA GLY A 72 -4.94 -9.96 -2.01
C GLY A 72 -3.92 -9.01 -1.41
N GLY A 73 -3.80 -9.00 -0.09
CA GLY A 73 -2.89 -8.12 0.60
C GLY A 73 -2.32 -8.70 1.88
N ALA A 74 -1.27 -8.05 2.38
CA ALA A 74 -0.70 -8.32 3.70
C ALA A 74 0.08 -7.10 4.19
N THR A 75 0.12 -6.92 5.50
CA THR A 75 1.05 -5.99 6.15
C THR A 75 2.33 -6.75 6.51
N ALA A 76 3.45 -6.29 5.98
CA ALA A 76 4.79 -6.84 6.22
C ALA A 76 5.60 -5.87 7.08
N ASP A 77 6.07 -6.30 8.25
CA ASP A 77 6.94 -5.54 9.15
C ASP A 77 8.33 -6.20 9.19
N VAL A 78 9.29 -5.58 8.49
CA VAL A 78 10.70 -5.97 8.53
C VAL A 78 11.37 -5.21 9.67
N GLN A 79 11.90 -5.92 10.64
CA GLN A 79 12.57 -5.36 11.82
C GLN A 79 14.07 -5.70 11.80
N ILE A 80 14.88 -4.66 11.75
CA ILE A 80 16.34 -4.76 11.69
C ILE A 80 16.93 -4.39 13.05
N PRO A 81 17.66 -5.30 13.72
CA PRO A 81 18.31 -4.99 14.98
C PRO A 81 19.46 -4.00 14.77
N VAL A 82 19.55 -3.00 15.61
CA VAL A 82 20.57 -1.96 15.58
C VAL A 82 21.23 -1.83 16.94
N LYS A 83 22.54 -1.58 16.93
CA LYS A 83 23.33 -1.32 18.16
C LYS A 83 23.57 0.18 18.27
N TRP A 84 23.56 0.64 19.52
CA TRP A 84 23.76 2.02 19.89
C TRP A 84 25.07 2.19 20.67
N GLU A 85 25.64 3.37 20.55
CA GLU A 85 26.81 3.82 21.29
C GLU A 85 26.64 5.28 21.73
N ASN A 86 27.42 5.72 22.70
CA ASN A 86 27.41 7.13 23.12
C ASN A 86 27.87 8.01 21.99
N THR A 87 27.18 9.12 21.78
CA THR A 87 27.57 10.11 20.80
C THR A 87 28.85 10.82 21.23
N ASN A 88 29.76 11.10 20.30
CA ASN A 88 30.94 11.93 20.56
C ASN A 88 30.49 13.37 20.82
N GLU A 89 30.87 13.94 21.97
CA GLU A 89 30.50 15.30 22.39
C GLU A 89 30.95 16.40 21.42
N LYS A 90 31.93 16.13 20.55
CA LYS A 90 32.41 17.08 19.54
C LYS A 90 31.69 16.98 18.21
N ALA A 91 30.84 15.98 18.02
CA ALA A 91 30.08 15.79 16.80
C ALA A 91 28.98 16.85 16.64
N SER A 92 28.51 17.04 15.42
CA SER A 92 27.38 17.92 15.09
C SER A 92 26.20 17.11 14.60
N ALA A 93 24.98 17.44 15.08
CA ALA A 93 23.76 16.75 14.71
C ALA A 93 22.86 17.61 13.85
N TYR A 94 22.25 16.99 12.84
CA TYR A 94 21.31 17.61 11.93
C TYR A 94 20.06 16.75 11.76
N LYS A 95 18.92 17.39 11.56
CA LYS A 95 17.70 16.75 11.10
C LYS A 95 17.62 16.89 9.58
N LEU A 96 17.70 15.79 8.89
CA LEU A 96 17.39 15.66 7.47
C LEU A 96 15.91 15.36 7.33
N SER A 97 15.17 16.19 6.60
CA SER A 97 13.73 16.00 6.37
C SER A 97 13.43 15.99 4.87
N VAL A 98 12.53 15.08 4.47
CA VAL A 98 11.85 15.08 3.18
C VAL A 98 10.40 15.40 3.46
N ALA A 99 9.81 16.39 2.83
CA ALA A 99 8.46 16.86 3.10
C ALA A 99 7.72 17.27 1.83
N HIS A 100 6.39 17.43 1.96
CA HIS A 100 5.49 17.89 0.90
C HIS A 100 5.37 16.96 -0.31
N ALA A 101 5.60 15.65 -0.15
CA ALA A 101 5.17 14.69 -1.15
C ALA A 101 3.63 14.62 -1.16
N CYS A 102 3.02 14.33 -2.31
CA CYS A 102 1.56 14.32 -2.46
C CYS A 102 0.89 13.18 -1.71
N GLY A 103 1.58 12.05 -1.53
CA GLY A 103 1.01 10.88 -0.88
C GLY A 103 -0.03 10.15 -1.73
N GLY A 104 -1.02 9.56 -1.04
CA GLY A 104 -2.13 8.83 -1.65
C GLY A 104 -2.35 7.45 -1.04
N HIS A 105 -3.45 6.78 -1.41
CA HIS A 105 -3.76 5.43 -0.99
C HIS A 105 -2.92 4.40 -1.75
N SER A 106 -2.19 3.52 -1.04
CA SER A 106 -1.24 2.57 -1.64
C SER A 106 -1.88 1.47 -2.50
N GLY A 107 -3.20 1.32 -2.46
CA GLY A 107 -3.96 0.44 -3.35
C GLY A 107 -4.35 1.16 -4.63
N VAL A 108 -5.33 2.04 -4.56
CA VAL A 108 -5.99 2.64 -5.74
C VAL A 108 -5.19 3.76 -6.40
N GLU A 109 -4.17 4.33 -5.74
CA GLU A 109 -3.39 5.46 -6.26
C GLU A 109 -1.90 5.14 -6.48
N ILE A 110 -1.44 3.92 -6.17
CA ILE A 110 -0.03 3.53 -6.35
C ILE A 110 0.44 3.63 -7.81
N ASN A 111 -0.50 3.53 -8.77
CA ASN A 111 -0.26 3.69 -10.19
C ASN A 111 0.14 5.12 -10.58
N LYS A 112 -0.18 6.11 -9.77
CA LYS A 112 0.24 7.52 -9.98
C LYS A 112 1.73 7.70 -9.80
N GLN A 113 2.40 6.76 -9.12
CA GLN A 113 3.84 6.74 -8.88
C GLN A 113 4.36 7.99 -8.16
N SER A 114 3.55 8.53 -7.23
CA SER A 114 3.96 9.63 -6.36
C SER A 114 5.21 9.27 -5.55
N ALA A 115 5.97 10.26 -5.16
CA ALA A 115 7.14 10.09 -4.33
C ALA A 115 6.78 9.42 -2.99
N ASN A 116 7.57 8.44 -2.58
CA ASN A 116 7.56 7.92 -1.22
C ASN A 116 8.68 8.62 -0.44
N ALA A 117 8.31 9.49 0.51
CA ALA A 117 9.28 10.31 1.25
C ALA A 117 10.35 9.47 1.97
N SER A 118 10.01 8.29 2.50
CA SER A 118 10.99 7.38 3.13
C SER A 118 12.02 6.85 2.12
N LYS A 119 11.62 6.58 0.88
CA LYS A 119 12.53 6.14 -0.18
C LYS A 119 13.43 7.27 -0.66
N VAL A 120 12.90 8.50 -0.75
CA VAL A 120 13.69 9.69 -1.06
C VAL A 120 14.71 9.93 0.06
N LEU A 121 14.28 9.85 1.33
CA LEU A 121 15.16 9.96 2.50
C LEU A 121 16.34 8.97 2.41
N GLY A 122 16.06 7.70 2.09
CA GLY A 122 17.10 6.67 1.95
C GLY A 122 18.15 7.02 0.90
N ARG A 123 17.73 7.58 -0.24
CA ARG A 123 18.66 7.99 -1.31
C ARG A 123 19.59 9.12 -0.86
N VAL A 124 19.06 10.10 -0.13
CA VAL A 124 19.85 11.22 0.38
C VAL A 124 20.79 10.76 1.48
N LEU A 125 20.32 9.89 2.41
CA LEU A 125 21.15 9.29 3.45
C LEU A 125 22.31 8.49 2.85
N ASN A 126 22.05 7.71 1.81
CA ASN A 126 23.11 6.97 1.11
C ASN A 126 24.15 7.90 0.47
N ALA A 127 23.73 9.02 -0.11
CA ALA A 127 24.66 10.00 -0.67
C ALA A 127 25.50 10.67 0.43
N LEU A 128 24.87 11.04 1.54
CA LEU A 128 25.60 11.60 2.70
C LEU A 128 26.61 10.60 3.27
N ALA A 129 26.23 9.32 3.43
CA ALA A 129 27.14 8.29 3.97
C ALA A 129 28.30 7.93 3.03
N ASN A 130 28.19 8.21 1.72
CA ASN A 130 29.30 8.03 0.78
C ASN A 130 30.30 9.18 0.80
N ASP A 131 29.84 10.39 1.12
CA ASP A 131 30.68 11.61 1.03
C ASP A 131 31.20 12.05 2.41
N PHE A 132 30.55 11.60 3.52
CA PHE A 132 30.86 12.04 4.89
C PHE A 132 30.89 10.87 5.88
N ASP A 133 31.72 10.98 6.92
CA ASP A 133 31.69 10.08 8.08
C ASP A 133 30.49 10.44 8.97
N MET A 134 29.37 9.75 8.75
CA MET A 134 28.13 10.04 9.44
C MET A 134 27.53 8.82 10.14
N LYS A 135 26.76 9.06 11.18
CA LYS A 135 25.96 8.06 11.89
C LYS A 135 24.49 8.47 11.96
N LEU A 136 23.63 7.48 12.10
CA LEU A 136 22.22 7.71 12.33
C LEU A 136 21.89 7.70 13.83
N SER A 137 20.97 8.55 14.25
CA SER A 137 20.35 8.44 15.58
C SER A 137 18.92 7.95 15.47
N THR A 138 18.10 8.56 14.64
CA THR A 138 16.70 8.18 14.46
C THR A 138 16.28 8.28 13.01
N LEU A 139 15.28 7.47 12.64
CA LEU A 139 14.53 7.59 11.39
C LEU A 139 13.04 7.48 11.70
N SER A 140 12.22 8.25 10.99
CA SER A 140 10.78 8.12 10.99
C SER A 140 10.21 8.54 9.62
N GLY A 141 9.03 8.00 9.26
CA GLY A 141 8.35 8.38 8.03
C GLY A 141 7.01 7.65 7.91
N GLY A 142 6.01 8.37 7.43
CA GLY A 142 4.65 7.88 7.24
C GLY A 142 3.91 7.56 8.54
N LEU A 143 2.58 7.40 8.42
CA LEU A 143 1.68 7.19 9.56
C LEU A 143 0.84 5.91 9.46
N LYS A 144 0.60 5.43 8.23
CA LYS A 144 -0.20 4.24 7.94
C LYS A 144 0.50 3.39 6.88
N ASP A 145 0.43 2.08 7.00
CA ASP A 145 1.04 1.14 6.05
C ASP A 145 0.40 1.21 4.66
N ASN A 146 -0.89 1.52 4.60
CA ASN A 146 -1.66 1.65 3.36
C ASN A 146 -1.70 3.07 2.77
N ALA A 147 -0.92 4.01 3.32
CA ALA A 147 -0.74 5.36 2.77
C ALA A 147 0.70 5.56 2.26
N ILE A 148 0.86 6.23 1.12
CA ILE A 148 2.17 6.61 0.60
C ILE A 148 2.70 7.75 1.49
N PRO A 149 3.89 7.62 2.12
CA PRO A 149 4.44 8.63 3.00
C PRO A 149 4.65 9.97 2.33
N THR A 150 4.08 11.03 2.91
CA THR A 150 4.27 12.42 2.49
C THR A 150 5.52 13.05 3.08
N ASP A 151 5.94 12.54 4.25
CA ASP A 151 7.02 13.08 5.04
C ASP A 151 7.89 11.95 5.61
N ALA A 152 9.19 12.21 5.71
CA ALA A 152 10.14 11.34 6.39
C ALA A 152 11.31 12.16 6.92
N GLU A 153 11.88 11.75 8.05
CA GLU A 153 13.00 12.43 8.67
C GLU A 153 14.04 11.48 9.26
N ALA A 154 15.27 11.95 9.38
CA ALA A 154 16.34 11.28 10.09
C ALA A 154 17.17 12.29 10.88
N VAL A 155 17.64 11.88 12.06
CA VAL A 155 18.68 12.61 12.78
C VAL A 155 20.02 11.98 12.42
N VAL A 156 20.88 12.77 11.78
CA VAL A 156 22.22 12.39 11.30
C VAL A 156 23.29 13.12 12.13
N ILE A 157 24.40 12.45 12.39
CA ILE A 157 25.49 12.95 13.23
C ILE A 157 26.75 12.86 12.41
N PHE A 158 27.48 13.97 12.27
CA PHE A 158 28.73 14.09 11.54
C PHE A 158 29.91 14.23 12.51
N SER A 159 31.05 13.61 12.18
CA SER A 159 32.26 13.74 12.97
C SER A 159 32.85 15.15 12.90
N ASP A 160 33.62 15.55 13.92
CA ASP A 160 34.23 16.89 14.01
C ASP A 160 35.24 17.14 12.90
N THR A 161 35.89 16.09 12.39
CA THR A 161 36.87 16.18 11.28
C THR A 161 36.23 16.62 9.98
N ASP A 162 35.02 16.14 9.67
CA ASP A 162 34.29 16.51 8.46
C ASP A 162 33.71 17.94 8.54
N MET A 163 33.37 18.38 9.76
CA MET A 163 32.78 19.71 9.97
C MET A 163 33.82 20.84 10.07
N SER A 164 35.05 20.55 10.47
CA SER A 164 36.12 21.55 10.55
C SER A 164 36.53 22.08 9.15
N ASP A 165 36.46 21.27 8.13
CA ASP A 165 36.79 21.64 6.75
C ASP A 165 35.68 22.45 6.05
N ILE A 166 34.44 22.36 6.55
CA ILE A 166 33.27 23.05 5.98
C ILE A 166 33.17 24.53 6.43
N ASN A 167 33.64 24.86 7.63
CA ASN A 167 33.43 26.16 8.28
C ASN A 167 34.66 27.06 8.36
N THR A 168 35.83 26.69 7.78
CA THR A 168 37.04 27.50 7.87
C THR A 168 37.17 28.48 6.68
N PRO A 169 36.92 29.77 6.87
CA PRO A 169 37.24 30.78 5.83
C PRO A 169 38.75 30.91 5.72
N GLY A 170 39.37 30.38 4.67
CA GLY A 170 40.78 30.66 4.40
C GLY A 170 41.64 29.57 3.77
N HIS A 171 41.18 28.40 3.45
CA HIS A 171 41.95 27.44 2.66
C HIS A 171 41.81 27.69 1.15
N ALA A 172 42.59 28.67 0.66
CA ALA A 172 42.65 29.04 -0.76
C ALA A 172 43.52 28.09 -1.62
N ASP A 173 44.07 27.01 -1.06
CA ASP A 173 45.08 26.17 -1.73
C ASP A 173 44.67 24.68 -1.87
N ILE A 174 43.38 24.33 -1.78
CA ILE A 174 42.92 23.00 -2.15
C ILE A 174 42.60 22.97 -3.65
N PRO A 175 43.21 22.05 -4.43
CA PRO A 175 42.93 21.97 -5.86
C PRO A 175 41.44 21.75 -6.10
N ALA A 176 40.85 22.44 -7.07
CA ALA A 176 39.44 22.38 -7.43
C ALA A 176 38.89 20.97 -7.81
N ASN A 177 39.71 19.92 -7.72
CA ASN A 177 39.37 18.51 -8.00
C ASN A 177 39.20 17.66 -6.74
N SER A 178 39.26 18.19 -5.54
CA SER A 178 38.87 17.56 -4.29
C SER A 178 37.77 18.40 -3.64
N ALA A 179 36.69 18.62 -4.38
CA ALA A 179 35.52 19.32 -3.86
C ALA A 179 34.81 18.39 -2.87
N HIS A 180 35.12 18.50 -1.59
CA HIS A 180 34.16 18.21 -0.55
C HIS A 180 33.01 19.20 -0.76
N ALA A 181 31.94 18.79 -1.47
CA ALA A 181 30.72 19.57 -1.58
C ALA A 181 30.26 19.89 -0.15
N SER A 182 29.92 21.13 0.15
CA SER A 182 29.35 21.45 1.45
C SER A 182 28.06 20.62 1.64
N LEU A 183 27.69 20.30 2.85
CA LEU A 183 26.42 19.62 3.14
C LEU A 183 25.24 20.34 2.47
N GLN A 184 25.26 21.66 2.47
CA GLN A 184 24.22 22.49 1.85
C GLN A 184 24.22 22.37 0.31
N ASP A 185 25.38 22.25 -0.31
CA ASP A 185 25.50 22.04 -1.76
C ASP A 185 24.94 20.66 -2.15
N LEU A 186 25.23 19.62 -1.34
CA LEU A 186 24.68 18.29 -1.55
C LEU A 186 23.14 18.31 -1.44
N ILE A 187 22.58 18.92 -0.40
CA ILE A 187 21.12 19.04 -0.21
C ILE A 187 20.50 19.86 -1.35
N SER A 188 21.11 20.95 -1.75
CA SER A 188 20.66 21.76 -2.90
C SER A 188 20.62 20.95 -4.19
N LYS A 189 21.68 20.18 -4.46
CA LYS A 189 21.74 19.25 -5.61
C LYS A 189 20.63 18.20 -5.55
N TRP A 190 20.40 17.58 -4.38
CA TRP A 190 19.32 16.59 -4.21
C TRP A 190 17.93 17.19 -4.37
N ASN A 191 17.68 18.40 -3.91
CA ASN A 191 16.43 19.11 -4.18
C ASN A 191 16.19 19.29 -5.68
N GLN A 192 17.21 19.64 -6.46
CA GLN A 192 17.07 19.76 -7.92
C GLN A 192 16.78 18.41 -8.58
N ILE A 193 17.49 17.34 -8.17
CA ILE A 193 17.28 15.98 -8.69
C ILE A 193 15.85 15.51 -8.43
N ILE A 194 15.40 15.57 -7.17
CA ILE A 194 14.10 15.05 -6.76
C ILE A 194 12.96 15.87 -7.38
N ARG A 195 13.05 17.19 -7.41
CA ARG A 195 12.06 18.03 -8.09
C ARG A 195 11.99 17.77 -9.60
N HIS A 196 13.11 17.45 -10.24
CA HIS A 196 13.12 17.06 -11.65
C HIS A 196 12.44 15.70 -11.87
N GLU A 197 12.76 14.69 -11.04
CA GLU A 197 12.17 13.35 -11.15
C GLU A 197 10.66 13.34 -10.91
N TYR A 198 10.19 14.15 -9.96
CA TYR A 198 8.79 14.19 -9.52
C TYR A 198 8.04 15.45 -9.94
N THR A 199 8.49 16.14 -10.99
CA THR A 199 7.90 17.42 -11.46
C THR A 199 6.38 17.35 -11.65
N HIS A 200 5.85 16.22 -12.08
CA HIS A 200 4.44 16.07 -12.43
C HIS A 200 3.59 15.46 -11.30
N THR A 201 4.19 14.72 -10.39
CA THR A 201 3.49 14.02 -9.31
C THR A 201 3.60 14.72 -7.97
N ASP A 202 4.78 15.30 -7.68
CA ASP A 202 5.08 15.90 -6.37
C ASP A 202 5.89 17.21 -6.53
N PRO A 203 5.30 18.26 -7.16
CA PRO A 203 6.02 19.49 -7.52
C PRO A 203 6.57 20.27 -6.32
N ASP A 204 5.97 20.10 -5.14
CA ASP A 204 6.31 20.83 -3.91
C ASP A 204 7.27 20.06 -3.01
N ILE A 205 7.66 18.83 -3.39
CA ILE A 205 8.57 18.02 -2.58
C ILE A 205 9.88 18.75 -2.30
N CYS A 206 10.32 18.73 -1.05
CA CYS A 206 11.54 19.40 -0.64
C CYS A 206 12.33 18.59 0.38
N ILE A 207 13.64 18.83 0.39
CA ILE A 207 14.62 18.25 1.30
C ILE A 207 15.27 19.40 2.07
N THR A 208 15.29 19.29 3.40
CA THR A 208 15.95 20.25 4.29
C THR A 208 16.92 19.55 5.22
N LEU A 209 17.96 20.27 5.65
CA LEU A 209 18.93 19.84 6.64
C LEU A 209 19.12 20.96 7.65
N GLU A 210 18.67 20.73 8.87
CA GLU A 210 18.66 21.75 9.93
C GLU A 210 19.45 21.25 11.15
N PRO A 211 20.27 22.12 11.79
CA PRO A 211 20.98 21.74 13.00
C PRO A 211 19.99 21.44 14.13
N VAL A 212 20.30 20.43 14.94
CA VAL A 212 19.51 20.03 16.11
C VAL A 212 20.44 19.75 17.29
N ASP A 213 19.86 19.66 18.49
CA ASP A 213 20.62 19.27 19.70
C ASP A 213 21.24 17.89 19.51
N LEU A 214 22.49 17.75 19.98
CA LEU A 214 23.23 16.51 19.86
C LEU A 214 22.56 15.41 20.73
N PRO A 215 22.08 14.31 20.16
CA PRO A 215 21.50 13.21 20.92
C PRO A 215 22.58 12.48 21.74
N ALA A 216 22.22 11.99 22.92
CA ALA A 216 23.15 11.29 23.80
C ALA A 216 23.70 9.99 23.18
N ALA A 217 22.95 9.35 22.29
CA ALA A 217 23.33 8.08 21.67
C ALA A 217 23.06 8.09 20.15
N THR A 218 23.91 7.35 19.45
CA THR A 218 23.86 7.17 17.99
C THR A 218 23.98 5.69 17.64
N MET A 219 23.53 5.28 16.47
CA MET A 219 23.78 3.94 15.94
C MET A 219 25.27 3.75 15.67
N THR A 220 25.78 2.54 15.87
CA THR A 220 27.16 2.21 15.43
C THR A 220 27.30 2.33 13.93
N ASP A 221 28.53 2.45 13.41
CA ASP A 221 28.79 2.52 11.96
C ASP A 221 28.14 1.36 11.21
N THR A 222 28.34 0.13 11.69
CA THR A 222 27.76 -1.06 11.09
C THR A 222 26.23 -0.98 11.04
N SER A 223 25.58 -0.54 12.13
CA SER A 223 24.13 -0.42 12.19
C SER A 223 23.63 0.69 11.25
N THR A 224 24.34 1.83 11.19
CA THR A 224 24.03 2.94 10.28
C THR A 224 24.03 2.46 8.82
N HIS A 225 25.13 1.83 8.38
CA HIS A 225 25.23 1.32 7.01
C HIS A 225 24.19 0.24 6.72
N THR A 226 23.97 -0.71 7.64
CA THR A 226 22.95 -1.75 7.46
C THR A 226 21.56 -1.15 7.24
N VAL A 227 21.16 -0.15 8.03
CA VAL A 227 19.86 0.51 7.90
C VAL A 227 19.73 1.25 6.57
N ILE A 228 20.77 1.97 6.16
CA ILE A 228 20.80 2.69 4.86
C ILE A 228 20.71 1.68 3.71
N ASP A 229 21.48 0.60 3.74
CA ASP A 229 21.49 -0.45 2.70
C ASP A 229 20.14 -1.14 2.58
N VAL A 230 19.49 -1.44 3.73
CA VAL A 230 18.12 -1.98 3.74
C VAL A 230 17.16 -0.97 3.13
N LEU A 231 17.19 0.30 3.54
CA LEU A 231 16.29 1.34 3.02
C LEU A 231 16.47 1.55 1.51
N MET A 232 17.70 1.48 1.01
CA MET A 232 18.02 1.57 -0.43
C MET A 232 17.49 0.37 -1.21
N THR A 233 17.71 -0.85 -0.71
CA THR A 233 17.34 -2.10 -1.40
C THR A 233 15.89 -2.50 -1.16
N TYR A 234 15.20 -1.90 -0.19
CA TYR A 234 13.80 -2.19 0.13
C TYR A 234 12.91 -1.94 -1.09
N PRO A 235 12.15 -2.94 -1.55
CA PRO A 235 11.25 -2.74 -2.69
C PRO A 235 10.16 -1.71 -2.36
N ASN A 236 9.72 -0.95 -3.36
CA ASN A 236 8.61 0.00 -3.22
C ASN A 236 7.96 0.29 -4.57
N GLY A 237 6.70 0.70 -4.57
CA GLY A 237 5.92 1.10 -5.74
C GLY A 237 5.35 -0.07 -6.54
N VAL A 238 4.97 0.21 -7.77
CA VAL A 238 4.45 -0.80 -8.72
C VAL A 238 5.55 -1.79 -9.08
N ARG A 239 5.28 -3.08 -8.90
CA ARG A 239 6.20 -4.16 -9.23
C ARG A 239 5.85 -4.82 -10.56
N LYS A 240 4.54 -4.91 -10.85
CA LYS A 240 4.04 -5.50 -12.08
C LYS A 240 2.68 -4.92 -12.45
N MET A 241 2.46 -4.73 -13.73
CA MET A 241 1.16 -4.38 -14.32
C MET A 241 0.47 -5.64 -14.83
N SER A 242 -0.86 -5.66 -14.77
CA SER A 242 -1.66 -6.75 -15.34
C SER A 242 -1.46 -6.84 -16.86
N LYS A 243 -1.46 -8.05 -17.38
CA LYS A 243 -1.48 -8.32 -18.83
C LYS A 243 -2.89 -8.50 -19.36
N ASP A 244 -3.83 -8.83 -18.47
CA ASP A 244 -5.20 -9.19 -18.80
C ASP A 244 -6.12 -7.97 -18.77
N ILE A 245 -5.84 -7.03 -17.85
CA ILE A 245 -6.64 -5.80 -17.68
C ILE A 245 -5.72 -4.58 -17.83
N ALA A 246 -5.97 -3.80 -18.87
CA ALA A 246 -5.14 -2.63 -19.19
C ALA A 246 -5.21 -1.58 -18.06
N GLY A 247 -4.06 -1.04 -17.68
CA GLY A 247 -3.95 0.00 -16.66
C GLY A 247 -4.02 -0.50 -15.20
N LEU A 248 -4.35 -1.77 -14.97
CA LEU A 248 -4.40 -2.34 -13.63
C LEU A 248 -3.00 -2.65 -13.11
N VAL A 249 -2.72 -2.21 -11.87
CA VAL A 249 -1.54 -2.69 -11.12
C VAL A 249 -1.83 -4.12 -10.66
N GLN A 250 -0.94 -5.06 -11.01
CA GLN A 250 -1.04 -6.45 -10.58
C GLN A 250 -0.39 -6.67 -9.21
N THR A 251 0.84 -6.18 -9.05
CA THR A 251 1.63 -6.37 -7.83
C THR A 251 2.30 -5.06 -7.42
N SER A 252 2.18 -4.70 -6.17
CA SER A 252 2.80 -3.51 -5.60
C SER A 252 3.24 -3.73 -4.16
N LEU A 253 4.10 -2.84 -3.69
CA LEU A 253 4.49 -2.72 -2.29
C LEU A 253 4.63 -1.23 -1.95
N ASN A 254 4.13 -0.82 -0.80
CA ASN A 254 4.32 0.50 -0.25
C ASN A 254 5.05 0.43 1.08
N LEU A 255 6.24 1.01 1.20
CA LEU A 255 6.87 1.26 2.49
C LEU A 255 6.11 2.40 3.17
N GLY A 256 5.11 2.07 3.98
CA GLY A 256 4.16 3.03 4.53
C GLY A 256 4.60 3.63 5.86
N ILE A 257 5.37 2.87 6.69
CA ILE A 257 5.87 3.38 7.97
C ILE A 257 7.34 2.98 8.13
N LEU A 258 8.16 3.97 8.43
CA LEU A 258 9.55 3.80 8.85
C LEU A 258 9.67 4.32 10.28
N SER A 259 10.21 3.54 11.20
CA SER A 259 10.35 3.98 12.59
C SER A 259 11.57 3.38 13.29
N THR A 260 12.16 4.16 14.18
CA THR A 260 13.22 3.72 15.07
C THR A 260 12.66 3.40 16.44
N ILE A 261 12.88 2.20 16.92
CA ILE A 261 12.57 1.75 18.27
C ILE A 261 13.87 1.80 19.06
N LYS A 262 14.02 2.86 19.88
CA LYS A 262 15.21 3.06 20.71
C LYS A 262 15.32 1.96 21.77
N PRO A 263 16.55 1.64 22.23
CA PRO A 263 16.74 0.75 23.37
C PRO A 263 16.12 1.37 24.64
N ASP A 264 15.78 0.53 25.59
CA ASP A 264 15.47 0.95 26.96
C ASP A 264 16.75 1.40 27.71
N ASP A 265 16.59 2.02 28.89
CA ASP A 265 17.70 2.60 29.66
C ASP A 265 18.80 1.60 30.08
N GLN A 266 18.58 0.29 29.89
CA GLN A 266 19.51 -0.76 30.27
C GLN A 266 20.10 -1.56 29.10
N SER A 267 19.69 -1.23 27.85
CA SER A 267 20.09 -1.93 26.64
C SER A 267 20.81 -1.00 25.66
N THR A 268 21.74 -1.55 24.91
CA THR A 268 22.32 -0.88 23.72
C THR A 268 21.68 -1.38 22.42
N ASN A 269 20.69 -2.27 22.51
CA ASN A 269 20.03 -2.89 21.36
C ASN A 269 18.66 -2.23 21.11
N GLY A 270 18.47 -1.71 19.94
CA GLY A 270 17.18 -1.20 19.44
C GLY A 270 16.83 -1.86 18.11
N MET A 271 15.83 -1.33 17.43
CA MET A 271 15.41 -1.82 16.12
C MET A 271 15.00 -0.67 15.21
N VAL A 272 15.11 -0.88 13.90
CA VAL A 272 14.44 -0.08 12.88
C VAL A 272 13.38 -0.95 12.20
N SER A 273 12.13 -0.48 12.20
CA SER A 273 10.98 -1.14 11.60
C SER A 273 10.66 -0.50 10.25
N PHE A 274 10.45 -1.36 9.25
CA PHE A 274 10.04 -1.04 7.89
C PHE A 274 8.70 -1.73 7.65
N LYS A 275 7.58 -1.03 7.92
CA LYS A 275 6.26 -1.60 7.77
C LYS A 275 5.65 -1.23 6.42
N SER A 276 5.15 -2.23 5.71
CA SER A 276 4.72 -2.10 4.32
C SER A 276 3.39 -2.78 4.08
N SER A 277 2.60 -2.21 3.16
CA SER A 277 1.45 -2.87 2.55
C SER A 277 1.90 -3.57 1.26
N VAL A 278 1.70 -4.87 1.20
CA VAL A 278 1.97 -5.72 0.03
C VAL A 278 0.64 -6.08 -0.60
N ARG A 279 0.53 -5.93 -1.93
CA ARG A 279 -0.70 -6.23 -2.68
C ARG A 279 -0.37 -6.94 -3.98
N SER A 280 -1.18 -7.96 -4.33
CA SER A 280 -1.13 -8.58 -5.65
C SER A 280 -2.47 -9.24 -5.98
N SER A 281 -2.93 -9.10 -7.23
CA SER A 281 -4.05 -9.88 -7.75
C SER A 281 -3.67 -11.32 -8.12
N ILE A 282 -2.41 -11.71 -7.96
CA ILE A 282 -1.91 -13.07 -8.12
C ILE A 282 -1.28 -13.54 -6.81
N GLY A 283 -1.86 -14.57 -6.19
CA GLY A 283 -1.46 -15.07 -4.87
C GLY A 283 0.02 -15.44 -4.79
N SER A 284 0.52 -16.19 -5.75
CA SER A 284 1.94 -16.62 -5.80
C SER A 284 2.92 -15.45 -5.94
N GLU A 285 2.54 -14.33 -6.55
CA GLU A 285 3.38 -13.12 -6.63
C GLU A 285 3.41 -12.35 -5.32
N LYS A 286 2.27 -12.30 -4.59
CA LYS A 286 2.25 -11.79 -3.21
C LYS A 286 3.23 -12.55 -2.34
N ASP A 287 3.16 -13.88 -2.38
CA ASP A 287 4.04 -14.76 -1.61
C ASP A 287 5.51 -14.58 -1.99
N ALA A 288 5.82 -14.45 -3.28
CA ALA A 288 7.18 -14.20 -3.75
C ALA A 288 7.72 -12.87 -3.23
N LEU A 289 6.89 -11.82 -3.17
CA LEU A 289 7.29 -10.52 -2.64
C LEU A 289 7.51 -10.57 -1.11
N LEU A 290 6.64 -11.24 -0.36
CA LEU A 290 6.83 -11.49 1.08
C LEU A 290 8.10 -12.31 1.34
N ASN A 291 8.39 -13.34 0.55
CA ASN A 291 9.62 -14.12 0.65
C ASN A 291 10.86 -13.28 0.32
N SER A 292 10.78 -12.35 -0.62
CA SER A 292 11.86 -11.39 -0.91
C SER A 292 12.14 -10.49 0.30
N LEU A 293 11.11 -9.97 0.97
CA LEU A 293 11.26 -9.19 2.20
C LEU A 293 11.86 -10.03 3.34
N LYS A 294 11.45 -11.29 3.48
CA LYS A 294 12.02 -12.22 4.45
C LYS A 294 13.51 -12.45 4.21
N SER A 295 13.90 -12.60 2.95
CA SER A 295 15.30 -12.77 2.56
C SER A 295 16.11 -11.52 2.88
N LEU A 296 15.58 -10.32 2.55
CA LEU A 296 16.21 -9.04 2.89
C LEU A 296 16.40 -8.91 4.41
N ALA A 297 15.35 -9.16 5.19
CA ALA A 297 15.42 -9.14 6.66
C ALA A 297 16.51 -10.08 7.18
N THR A 298 16.55 -11.32 6.67
CA THR A 298 17.55 -12.33 7.07
C THR A 298 18.98 -11.90 6.76
N LEU A 299 19.22 -11.35 5.55
CA LEU A 299 20.54 -10.83 5.15
C LEU A 299 21.02 -9.70 6.05
N ALA A 300 20.11 -8.86 6.54
CA ALA A 300 20.39 -7.76 7.46
C ALA A 300 20.38 -8.19 8.95
N GLY A 301 20.27 -9.49 9.24
CA GLY A 301 20.21 -10.01 10.61
C GLY A 301 18.90 -9.74 11.35
N GLY A 302 17.85 -9.39 10.63
CA GLY A 302 16.54 -9.03 11.15
C GLY A 302 15.48 -10.12 10.96
N THR A 303 14.23 -9.74 11.15
CA THR A 303 13.05 -10.62 11.06
C THR A 303 11.94 -9.97 10.26
N LEU A 304 11.04 -10.80 9.72
CA LEU A 304 9.79 -10.37 9.09
C LEU A 304 8.60 -10.90 9.89
N THR A 305 7.67 -10.00 10.22
CA THR A 305 6.34 -10.36 10.74
C THR A 305 5.30 -10.00 9.68
N VAL A 306 4.38 -10.93 9.39
CA VAL A 306 3.28 -10.72 8.44
C VAL A 306 1.96 -10.77 9.20
N THR A 307 1.10 -9.78 8.98
CA THR A 307 -0.24 -9.68 9.59
C THR A 307 -1.27 -9.27 8.55
N GLY A 308 -2.55 -9.49 8.83
CA GLY A 308 -3.64 -9.07 7.94
C GLY A 308 -3.52 -9.68 6.55
N ASP A 309 -3.04 -10.93 6.44
CA ASP A 309 -2.91 -11.64 5.17
C ASP A 309 -4.29 -12.10 4.69
N TYR A 310 -4.67 -11.68 3.48
CA TYR A 310 -5.89 -12.10 2.81
C TYR A 310 -5.62 -12.45 1.34
N PRO A 311 -6.40 -13.41 0.78
CA PRO A 311 -6.17 -13.94 -0.55
C PRO A 311 -6.57 -12.98 -1.67
N ALA A 312 -5.96 -13.15 -2.85
CA ALA A 312 -6.38 -12.50 -4.08
C ALA A 312 -7.64 -13.16 -4.65
N TRP A 313 -8.42 -12.37 -5.36
CA TRP A 313 -9.40 -12.88 -6.32
C TRP A 313 -8.77 -12.75 -7.72
N GLU A 314 -8.19 -13.86 -8.18
CA GLU A 314 -7.51 -13.88 -9.47
C GLU A 314 -8.50 -13.76 -10.63
N TYR A 315 -8.13 -13.02 -11.68
CA TYR A 315 -8.94 -12.90 -12.88
C TYR A 315 -9.16 -14.25 -13.53
N ARG A 316 -10.41 -14.60 -13.78
CA ARG A 316 -10.81 -15.82 -14.48
C ARG A 316 -11.10 -15.50 -15.95
N GLU A 317 -10.27 -16.00 -16.87
CA GLU A 317 -10.42 -15.74 -18.31
C GLU A 317 -11.73 -16.35 -18.83
N ASP A 318 -12.02 -17.61 -18.50
CA ASP A 318 -13.25 -18.33 -18.87
C ASP A 318 -14.29 -18.23 -17.74
N SER A 319 -15.18 -17.20 -17.81
CA SER A 319 -16.25 -16.96 -16.85
C SER A 319 -17.63 -16.91 -17.56
N PRO A 320 -18.36 -18.05 -17.56
CA PRO A 320 -19.71 -18.07 -18.10
C PRO A 320 -20.67 -17.08 -17.42
N LEU A 321 -20.49 -16.82 -16.12
CA LEU A 321 -21.29 -15.84 -15.40
C LEU A 321 -21.05 -14.43 -15.94
N ARG A 322 -19.80 -14.00 -16.07
CA ARG A 322 -19.46 -12.68 -16.62
C ARG A 322 -20.03 -12.51 -18.02
N ASP A 323 -19.88 -13.51 -18.89
CA ASP A 323 -20.37 -13.44 -20.26
C ASP A 323 -21.90 -13.32 -20.33
N LEU A 324 -22.61 -14.05 -19.46
CA LEU A 324 -24.06 -13.93 -19.29
C LEU A 324 -24.44 -12.52 -18.82
N MET A 325 -23.75 -12.01 -17.79
CA MET A 325 -24.01 -10.69 -17.22
C MET A 325 -23.76 -9.58 -18.24
N VAL A 326 -22.69 -9.63 -19.02
CA VAL A 326 -22.41 -8.68 -20.12
C VAL A 326 -23.54 -8.69 -21.15
N LYS A 327 -24.00 -9.88 -21.56
CA LYS A 327 -25.12 -10.04 -22.51
C LYS A 327 -26.41 -9.39 -21.99
N ILE A 328 -26.77 -9.67 -20.74
CA ILE A 328 -27.99 -9.13 -20.12
C ILE A 328 -27.88 -7.61 -19.93
N PHE A 329 -26.71 -7.12 -19.53
CA PHE A 329 -26.47 -5.70 -19.37
C PHE A 329 -26.65 -4.96 -20.71
N LYS A 330 -26.06 -5.47 -21.80
CA LYS A 330 -26.20 -4.92 -23.12
C LYS A 330 -27.66 -4.86 -23.59
N GLN A 331 -28.45 -5.88 -23.26
CA GLN A 331 -29.88 -5.92 -23.55
C GLN A 331 -30.68 -4.88 -22.76
N GLN A 332 -30.29 -4.59 -21.52
CA GLN A 332 -31.00 -3.66 -20.65
C GLN A 332 -30.62 -2.21 -20.89
N TYR A 333 -29.34 -1.93 -21.14
CA TYR A 333 -28.79 -0.57 -21.20
C TYR A 333 -28.37 -0.12 -22.61
N GLY A 334 -28.36 -1.01 -23.60
CA GLY A 334 -27.95 -0.69 -24.97
C GLY A 334 -26.45 -0.46 -25.15
N LYS A 335 -25.66 -0.69 -24.09
CA LYS A 335 -24.19 -0.56 -24.06
C LYS A 335 -23.58 -1.72 -23.29
N GLU A 336 -22.30 -1.99 -23.49
CA GLU A 336 -21.58 -2.99 -22.68
C GLU A 336 -21.19 -2.40 -21.32
N PRO A 337 -21.14 -3.23 -20.25
CA PRO A 337 -20.57 -2.82 -18.98
C PRO A 337 -19.04 -2.71 -19.09
N VAL A 338 -18.44 -1.99 -18.17
CA VAL A 338 -16.98 -1.93 -18.03
C VAL A 338 -16.51 -3.11 -17.17
N ILE A 339 -15.60 -3.91 -17.70
CA ILE A 339 -14.94 -4.96 -16.89
C ILE A 339 -13.81 -4.32 -16.10
N GLN A 340 -13.90 -4.44 -14.78
CA GLN A 340 -12.99 -3.76 -13.85
C GLN A 340 -12.32 -4.76 -12.91
N ALA A 341 -11.15 -4.40 -12.42
CA ALA A 341 -10.50 -5.05 -11.31
C ALA A 341 -9.98 -3.99 -10.33
N LEU A 342 -9.94 -4.35 -9.05
CA LEU A 342 -9.58 -3.45 -7.97
C LEU A 342 -8.22 -3.86 -7.37
N HIS A 343 -7.32 -2.90 -7.18
CA HIS A 343 -6.06 -3.14 -6.48
C HIS A 343 -6.20 -2.96 -4.95
N ALA A 344 -7.34 -3.40 -4.43
CA ALA A 344 -7.70 -3.49 -3.01
C ALA A 344 -8.41 -4.82 -2.76
N GLY A 345 -8.67 -5.20 -1.50
CA GLY A 345 -9.38 -6.42 -1.14
C GLY A 345 -10.89 -6.24 -1.22
N VAL A 346 -11.58 -7.32 -1.59
CA VAL A 346 -13.04 -7.51 -1.41
C VAL A 346 -13.31 -8.96 -1.00
N GLU A 347 -14.46 -9.24 -0.39
CA GLU A 347 -14.80 -10.57 0.13
C GLU A 347 -14.79 -11.68 -0.94
N CYS A 348 -14.98 -11.33 -2.21
CA CYS A 348 -14.90 -12.27 -3.34
C CYS A 348 -13.57 -13.04 -3.35
N GLY A 349 -12.46 -12.43 -2.93
CA GLY A 349 -11.15 -13.09 -2.81
C GLY A 349 -11.16 -14.20 -1.77
N ILE A 350 -11.79 -13.95 -0.62
CA ILE A 350 -11.91 -14.94 0.47
C ILE A 350 -12.78 -16.11 0.02
N PHE A 351 -13.94 -15.84 -0.58
CA PHE A 351 -14.81 -16.90 -1.08
C PHE A 351 -14.18 -17.70 -2.22
N ALA A 352 -13.50 -17.05 -3.16
CA ALA A 352 -12.80 -17.73 -4.25
C ALA A 352 -11.70 -18.67 -3.73
N SER A 353 -11.01 -18.29 -2.65
CA SER A 353 -9.99 -19.12 -2.02
C SER A 353 -10.56 -20.34 -1.30
N LYS A 354 -11.78 -20.22 -0.70
CA LYS A 354 -12.46 -21.28 0.06
C LYS A 354 -13.32 -22.22 -0.80
N LEU A 355 -13.77 -21.73 -1.97
CA LEU A 355 -14.67 -22.45 -2.87
C LEU A 355 -14.00 -22.68 -4.24
N PRO A 356 -13.22 -23.75 -4.41
CA PRO A 356 -12.53 -24.03 -5.67
C PRO A 356 -13.51 -24.06 -6.86
N GLY A 357 -13.15 -23.34 -7.93
CA GLY A 357 -13.96 -23.24 -9.14
C GLY A 357 -15.10 -22.22 -9.09
N LEU A 358 -15.16 -21.41 -8.03
CA LEU A 358 -16.16 -20.33 -7.92
C LEU A 358 -16.04 -19.37 -9.12
N ASP A 359 -17.16 -19.12 -9.80
CA ASP A 359 -17.32 -18.06 -10.80
C ASP A 359 -18.07 -16.91 -10.13
N CYS A 360 -17.39 -15.79 -9.94
CA CYS A 360 -17.85 -14.66 -9.15
C CYS A 360 -17.77 -13.37 -9.95
N VAL A 361 -18.77 -12.51 -9.80
CA VAL A 361 -18.78 -11.13 -10.32
C VAL A 361 -19.38 -10.23 -9.25
N SER A 362 -18.71 -9.13 -8.93
CA SER A 362 -19.26 -8.06 -8.10
C SER A 362 -19.81 -6.93 -8.96
N PHE A 363 -20.95 -6.38 -8.55
CA PHE A 363 -21.64 -5.28 -9.21
C PHE A 363 -22.58 -4.60 -8.22
N GLY A 364 -23.05 -3.40 -8.52
CA GLY A 364 -23.96 -2.70 -7.62
C GLY A 364 -24.63 -1.48 -8.28
N PRO A 365 -25.47 -0.77 -7.52
CA PRO A 365 -26.01 0.52 -7.93
C PRO A 365 -25.04 1.66 -7.68
N ASP A 366 -25.33 2.84 -8.20
CA ASP A 366 -24.55 4.05 -7.92
C ASP A 366 -24.74 4.47 -6.46
N MET A 367 -23.63 4.51 -5.73
CA MET A 367 -23.52 5.02 -4.36
C MET A 367 -22.33 5.99 -4.29
N ASP A 368 -22.49 7.10 -3.60
CA ASP A 368 -21.48 8.13 -3.45
C ASP A 368 -21.13 8.31 -1.96
N ASP A 369 -19.90 8.75 -1.68
CA ASP A 369 -19.40 9.08 -0.35
C ASP A 369 -19.57 7.96 0.68
N ILE A 370 -19.46 6.69 0.24
CA ILE A 370 -19.47 5.51 1.13
C ILE A 370 -18.43 5.68 2.24
N HIS A 371 -18.63 5.01 3.39
CA HIS A 371 -17.77 5.11 4.58
C HIS A 371 -17.73 6.51 5.22
N THR A 372 -18.64 7.42 4.82
CA THR A 372 -18.75 8.76 5.40
C THR A 372 -20.18 9.05 5.90
N THR A 373 -20.33 10.16 6.60
CA THR A 373 -21.65 10.66 7.04
C THR A 373 -22.47 11.27 5.91
N ASN A 374 -21.86 11.45 4.73
CA ASN A 374 -22.51 12.01 3.54
C ASN A 374 -22.93 10.93 2.53
N GLU A 375 -22.82 9.67 2.91
CA GLU A 375 -23.19 8.53 2.07
C GLU A 375 -24.57 8.74 1.45
N SER A 376 -24.64 8.55 0.13
CA SER A 376 -25.87 8.69 -0.65
C SER A 376 -26.01 7.59 -1.68
N MET A 377 -27.25 7.28 -2.09
CA MET A 377 -27.57 6.21 -3.00
C MET A 377 -28.57 6.66 -4.06
N ASN A 378 -28.31 6.35 -5.31
CA ASN A 378 -29.18 6.69 -6.42
C ASN A 378 -30.35 5.69 -6.53
N VAL A 379 -31.56 6.11 -6.12
CA VAL A 379 -32.74 5.27 -6.08
C VAL A 379 -33.11 4.67 -7.45
N GLU A 380 -32.92 5.41 -8.53
CA GLU A 380 -33.23 4.91 -9.89
C GLU A 380 -32.18 3.89 -10.34
N SER A 381 -30.91 4.06 -9.93
CA SER A 381 -29.87 3.05 -10.13
C SER A 381 -30.18 1.76 -9.38
N VAL A 382 -30.60 1.84 -8.11
CA VAL A 382 -31.08 0.67 -7.34
C VAL A 382 -32.19 -0.07 -8.07
N ARG A 383 -33.19 0.63 -8.60
CA ARG A 383 -34.29 0.01 -9.39
C ARG A 383 -33.78 -0.69 -10.66
N ARG A 384 -32.82 -0.10 -11.36
CA ARG A 384 -32.26 -0.72 -12.56
C ARG A 384 -31.40 -1.93 -12.24
N THR A 385 -30.56 -1.84 -11.18
CA THR A 385 -29.74 -2.96 -10.69
C THR A 385 -30.61 -4.12 -10.18
N TRP A 386 -31.71 -3.82 -9.49
CA TRP A 386 -32.71 -4.84 -9.13
C TRP A 386 -33.23 -5.60 -10.36
N LYS A 387 -33.68 -4.87 -11.39
CA LYS A 387 -34.17 -5.50 -12.64
C LYS A 387 -33.08 -6.31 -13.34
N TYR A 388 -31.84 -5.86 -13.28
CA TYR A 388 -30.69 -6.57 -13.83
C TYR A 388 -30.45 -7.87 -13.09
N THR A 389 -30.45 -7.84 -11.75
CA THR A 389 -30.29 -9.01 -10.87
C THR A 389 -31.39 -10.06 -11.16
N LEU A 390 -32.66 -9.65 -11.26
CA LEU A 390 -33.76 -10.56 -11.56
C LEU A 390 -33.62 -11.24 -12.93
N LYS A 391 -33.12 -10.53 -13.93
CA LYS A 391 -32.86 -11.12 -15.25
C LYS A 391 -31.72 -12.14 -15.21
N ILE A 392 -30.64 -11.85 -14.47
CA ILE A 392 -29.53 -12.80 -14.28
C ILE A 392 -30.05 -14.06 -13.61
N LEU A 393 -30.77 -13.95 -12.50
CA LEU A 393 -31.34 -15.10 -11.78
C LEU A 393 -32.27 -15.94 -12.67
N LYS A 394 -33.07 -15.30 -13.50
CA LYS A 394 -33.97 -16.00 -14.44
C LYS A 394 -33.20 -16.80 -15.49
N GLU A 395 -32.10 -16.26 -16.02
CA GLU A 395 -31.29 -16.96 -17.04
C GLU A 395 -30.40 -18.05 -16.46
N LEU A 396 -30.13 -18.01 -15.15
CA LEU A 396 -29.39 -19.05 -14.41
C LEU A 396 -30.28 -20.22 -13.97
N LYS A 397 -31.60 -20.08 -14.07
CA LYS A 397 -32.58 -21.14 -13.73
C LYS A 397 -32.54 -22.25 -14.76
#